data_26980855ffd6f4a9293f23f2014aabbf
#
_entry.id   26980855ffd6f4a9293f23f2014aabbf
#
_cell.length_a   1.000
_cell.length_b   1.000
_cell.length_c   1.000
_cell.angle_alpha   90.00
_cell.angle_beta   90.00
_cell.angle_gamma   90.00
#
_symmetry.space_group_name_H-M   'P 1'
#
loop_
_entity.id
_entity.type
_entity.pdbx_description
1 polymer ?
#
loop_
_entity_poly.entity_id
_entity_poly.type
_entity_poly.pdbx_seq_one_letter_code
_entity_poly.pdbx_strand_id
1 'polypeptide(L)'
;MTDSITSLDDIAFSFQDRLVQVLTDARHRSRGVSAQYGQLWESLTRMATGGKLIRPRLLIDAHRGLGGGDQAAAVDAACAMQLLHIALVIHDDVIDNDTVRRGEANISGEFASDAMHRGAGQREAHTWGDATALLGGDLMLTLAHSLLARLDIDDAKRRAILDIFDDTLFQSAAGEHSDVWLSLHLEETHSQEVLEMAGQKTAVYSFQAPLLIAAVLAGASSTLTAELAAIAAQIGVVYQLRDDVLGLFGDERVTGKSTFSDLREGKETLLIAFARSDPSWAEVRALFGDRTLSTAEGHRLRNVIEESGALVFVESIISARCEDLYRLIRDAGLPTALSTQLVELTSDCNRRTA
;
A
#
# COMPACT_ATOMS: atom_id res chain seq x y z
N MET A 1 -25.66 20.37 -27.12
CA MET A 1 -25.64 19.09 -26.40
C MET A 1 -24.74 19.33 -25.21
N THR A 2 -25.32 19.46 -24.04
CA THR A 2 -24.61 19.68 -22.78
C THR A 2 -24.10 18.30 -22.34
N ASP A 3 -22.77 18.06 -22.47
CA ASP A 3 -22.13 16.94 -21.84
C ASP A 3 -22.33 17.09 -20.32
N SER A 4 -23.10 16.18 -19.74
CA SER A 4 -23.23 16.06 -18.30
C SER A 4 -21.86 15.78 -17.73
N ILE A 5 -21.26 16.75 -17.06
CA ILE A 5 -20.06 16.53 -16.24
C ILE A 5 -20.49 15.57 -15.13
N THR A 6 -20.14 14.30 -15.28
CA THR A 6 -20.36 13.27 -14.25
C THR A 6 -19.60 13.72 -13.00
N SER A 7 -20.28 13.84 -11.87
CA SER A 7 -19.67 14.34 -10.63
C SER A 7 -18.65 13.34 -10.08
N LEU A 8 -17.71 13.80 -9.27
CA LEU A 8 -16.75 12.92 -8.55
C LEU A 8 -17.49 11.87 -7.71
N ASP A 9 -18.64 12.25 -7.14
CA ASP A 9 -19.47 11.35 -6.34
C ASP A 9 -20.13 10.25 -7.19
N ASP A 10 -20.57 10.56 -8.43
CA ASP A 10 -21.15 9.56 -9.34
C ASP A 10 -20.15 8.48 -9.75
N ILE A 11 -18.88 8.84 -9.89
CA ILE A 11 -17.82 7.89 -10.26
C ILE A 11 -17.33 7.10 -9.06
N ALA A 12 -17.24 7.70 -7.89
CA ALA A 12 -16.95 7.00 -6.65
C ALA A 12 -18.02 5.93 -6.37
N PHE A 13 -19.27 6.24 -6.61
CA PHE A 13 -20.39 5.32 -6.51
C PHE A 13 -20.27 4.18 -7.56
N SER A 14 -19.98 4.50 -8.81
CA SER A 14 -19.76 3.52 -9.87
C SER A 14 -18.62 2.53 -9.56
N PHE A 15 -17.50 3.01 -9.02
CA PHE A 15 -16.38 2.15 -8.62
C PHE A 15 -16.77 1.21 -7.46
N GLN A 16 -17.41 1.73 -6.41
CA GLN A 16 -17.82 0.92 -5.26
C GLN A 16 -18.81 -0.16 -5.65
N ASP A 17 -19.81 0.19 -6.47
CA ASP A 17 -20.80 -0.77 -6.97
C ASP A 17 -20.13 -1.86 -7.82
N ARG A 18 -19.20 -1.47 -8.69
CA ARG A 18 -18.47 -2.42 -9.53
C ARG A 18 -17.60 -3.36 -8.71
N LEU A 19 -16.89 -2.84 -7.71
CA LEU A 19 -16.08 -3.67 -6.80
C LEU A 19 -16.96 -4.67 -6.03
N VAL A 20 -18.08 -4.20 -5.47
CA VAL A 20 -19.06 -5.07 -4.79
C VAL A 20 -19.60 -6.13 -5.74
N GLN A 21 -19.92 -5.80 -6.99
CA GLN A 21 -20.37 -6.76 -7.98
C GLN A 21 -19.32 -7.85 -8.23
N VAL A 22 -18.06 -7.46 -8.50
CA VAL A 22 -16.93 -8.38 -8.72
C VAL A 22 -16.76 -9.35 -7.57
N LEU A 23 -16.79 -8.85 -6.33
CA LEU A 23 -16.66 -9.67 -5.12
C LEU A 23 -17.89 -10.57 -4.89
N THR A 24 -19.08 -10.07 -5.19
CA THR A 24 -20.32 -10.84 -5.10
C THR A 24 -20.32 -12.01 -6.07
N ASP A 25 -19.90 -11.81 -7.32
CA ASP A 25 -19.78 -12.86 -8.33
C ASP A 25 -18.77 -13.93 -7.90
N ALA A 26 -17.63 -13.53 -7.35
CA ALA A 26 -16.62 -14.44 -6.81
C ALA A 26 -17.18 -15.23 -5.60
N ARG A 27 -17.85 -14.54 -4.68
CA ARG A 27 -18.53 -15.18 -3.54
C ARG A 27 -19.63 -16.15 -3.96
N HIS A 28 -20.40 -15.87 -5.02
CA HIS A 28 -21.37 -16.80 -5.55
C HIS A 28 -20.73 -18.10 -6.04
N ARG A 29 -19.52 -18.04 -6.62
CA ARG A 29 -18.77 -19.23 -7.01
C ARG A 29 -18.30 -20.07 -5.83
N SER A 30 -18.17 -19.49 -4.63
CA SER A 30 -17.78 -20.22 -3.41
C SER A 30 -18.94 -21.03 -2.80
N ARG A 31 -20.19 -20.78 -3.21
CA ARG A 31 -21.37 -21.49 -2.69
C ARG A 31 -21.27 -22.98 -2.94
N GLY A 32 -21.48 -23.77 -1.90
CA GLY A 32 -21.44 -25.23 -1.95
C GLY A 32 -20.05 -25.85 -1.79
N VAL A 33 -19.00 -25.04 -1.62
CA VAL A 33 -17.65 -25.55 -1.29
C VAL A 33 -17.57 -25.94 0.19
N SER A 34 -17.56 -24.95 1.09
CA SER A 34 -17.65 -25.16 2.54
C SER A 34 -18.08 -23.87 3.24
N ALA A 35 -18.54 -23.98 4.48
CA ALA A 35 -18.92 -22.81 5.28
C ALA A 35 -17.71 -21.90 5.56
N GLN A 36 -16.54 -22.48 5.84
CA GLN A 36 -15.29 -21.75 6.10
C GLN A 36 -14.81 -20.99 4.86
N TYR A 37 -14.95 -21.58 3.68
CA TYR A 37 -14.62 -20.91 2.43
C TYR A 37 -15.59 -19.76 2.11
N GLY A 38 -16.86 -19.91 2.45
CA GLY A 38 -17.86 -18.82 2.39
C GLY A 38 -17.48 -17.65 3.34
N GLN A 39 -17.07 -17.97 4.57
CA GLN A 39 -16.59 -16.99 5.56
C GLN A 39 -15.36 -16.24 5.05
N LEU A 40 -14.39 -16.93 4.41
CA LEU A 40 -13.22 -16.27 3.79
C LEU A 40 -13.67 -15.20 2.80
N TRP A 41 -14.61 -15.50 1.90
CA TRP A 41 -15.11 -14.52 0.92
C TRP A 41 -15.84 -13.34 1.57
N GLU A 42 -16.49 -13.55 2.71
CA GLU A 42 -17.10 -12.47 3.51
C GLU A 42 -16.03 -11.54 4.08
N SER A 43 -14.96 -12.09 4.65
CA SER A 43 -13.84 -11.32 5.22
C SER A 43 -13.07 -10.57 4.12
N LEU A 44 -12.80 -11.22 2.98
CA LEU A 44 -12.18 -10.59 1.81
C LEU A 44 -13.03 -9.43 1.27
N THR A 45 -14.36 -9.60 1.18
CA THR A 45 -15.26 -8.54 0.72
C THR A 45 -15.25 -7.35 1.67
N ARG A 46 -15.34 -7.58 2.98
CA ARG A 46 -15.29 -6.53 4.00
C ARG A 46 -13.98 -5.75 3.93
N MET A 47 -12.85 -6.45 3.77
CA MET A 47 -11.53 -5.84 3.68
C MET A 47 -11.37 -5.01 2.39
N ALA A 48 -11.82 -5.53 1.25
CA ALA A 48 -11.66 -4.87 -0.05
C ALA A 48 -12.53 -3.62 -0.21
N THR A 49 -13.70 -3.57 0.41
CA THR A 49 -14.62 -2.42 0.34
C THR A 49 -14.29 -1.32 1.35
N GLY A 50 -13.37 -1.57 2.27
CA GLY A 50 -12.94 -0.62 3.29
C GLY A 50 -11.74 0.25 2.90
N GLY A 51 -11.39 1.18 3.78
CA GLY A 51 -10.17 2.00 3.66
C GLY A 51 -10.35 3.30 2.89
N LYS A 52 -9.21 4.01 2.67
CA LYS A 52 -9.18 5.36 2.06
C LYS A 52 -9.30 5.34 0.52
N LEU A 53 -9.19 4.17 -0.11
CA LEU A 53 -9.31 3.95 -1.56
C LEU A 53 -8.42 4.89 -2.42
N ILE A 54 -7.19 5.15 -1.97
CA ILE A 54 -6.28 6.10 -2.61
C ILE A 54 -5.94 5.66 -4.04
N ARG A 55 -5.58 4.37 -4.23
CA ARG A 55 -5.12 3.82 -5.51
C ARG A 55 -6.19 3.85 -6.60
N PRO A 56 -7.42 3.36 -6.35
CA PRO A 56 -8.48 3.45 -7.34
C PRO A 56 -8.87 4.89 -7.67
N ARG A 57 -8.93 5.79 -6.68
CA ARG A 57 -9.21 7.22 -6.92
C ARG A 57 -8.13 7.85 -7.79
N LEU A 58 -6.85 7.63 -7.45
CA LEU A 58 -5.73 8.15 -8.22
C LEU A 58 -5.79 7.72 -9.69
N LEU A 59 -6.10 6.44 -9.96
CA LEU A 59 -6.23 5.94 -11.33
C LEU A 59 -7.38 6.62 -12.08
N ILE A 60 -8.57 6.67 -11.48
CA ILE A 60 -9.75 7.25 -12.10
C ILE A 60 -9.56 8.75 -12.36
N ASP A 61 -9.03 9.47 -11.38
CA ASP A 61 -8.83 10.91 -11.47
C ASP A 61 -7.73 11.26 -12.50
N ALA A 62 -6.64 10.47 -12.53
CA ALA A 62 -5.59 10.63 -13.54
C ALA A 62 -6.11 10.32 -14.94
N HIS A 63 -6.86 9.23 -15.14
CA HIS A 63 -7.48 8.89 -16.42
C HIS A 63 -8.36 10.02 -16.94
N ARG A 64 -9.21 10.58 -16.07
CA ARG A 64 -10.08 11.72 -16.41
C ARG A 64 -9.26 12.97 -16.69
N GLY A 65 -8.29 13.30 -15.83
CA GLY A 65 -7.42 14.47 -15.98
C GLY A 65 -6.62 14.45 -17.28
N LEU A 66 -6.30 13.25 -17.79
CA LEU A 66 -5.66 13.05 -19.10
C LEU A 66 -6.64 13.07 -20.29
N GLY A 67 -7.93 13.27 -20.06
CA GLY A 67 -8.95 13.30 -21.11
C GLY A 67 -9.37 11.89 -21.57
N GLY A 68 -9.16 10.86 -20.76
CA GLY A 68 -9.58 9.50 -21.05
C GLY A 68 -11.09 9.34 -21.19
N GLY A 69 -11.54 8.65 -22.24
CA GLY A 69 -12.96 8.49 -22.59
C GLY A 69 -13.60 7.20 -22.07
N ASP A 70 -12.82 6.13 -21.89
CA ASP A 70 -13.34 4.84 -21.46
C ASP A 70 -13.40 4.72 -19.94
N GLN A 71 -14.49 5.19 -19.38
CA GLN A 71 -14.78 5.17 -17.95
C GLN A 71 -14.94 3.73 -17.41
N ALA A 72 -15.52 2.83 -18.18
CA ALA A 72 -15.76 1.45 -17.74
C ALA A 72 -14.43 0.71 -17.56
N ALA A 73 -13.53 0.82 -18.52
CA ALA A 73 -12.19 0.23 -18.42
C ALA A 73 -11.39 0.84 -17.24
N ALA A 74 -11.49 2.16 -17.02
CA ALA A 74 -10.83 2.80 -15.89
C ALA A 74 -11.37 2.32 -14.54
N VAL A 75 -12.68 2.11 -14.42
CA VAL A 75 -13.32 1.56 -13.19
C VAL A 75 -12.90 0.12 -12.97
N ASP A 76 -12.88 -0.75 -14.00
CA ASP A 76 -12.41 -2.13 -13.85
C ASP A 76 -10.92 -2.20 -13.48
N ALA A 77 -10.08 -1.36 -14.09
CA ALA A 77 -8.67 -1.25 -13.72
C ALA A 77 -8.49 -0.73 -12.28
N ALA A 78 -9.30 0.23 -11.84
CA ALA A 78 -9.30 0.72 -10.47
C ALA A 78 -9.70 -0.37 -9.46
N CYS A 79 -10.70 -1.22 -9.80
CA CYS A 79 -11.05 -2.40 -9.02
C CYS A 79 -9.85 -3.37 -8.92
N ALA A 80 -9.15 -3.61 -10.03
CA ALA A 80 -7.96 -4.47 -10.03
C ALA A 80 -6.85 -3.91 -9.10
N MET A 81 -6.59 -2.60 -9.12
CA MET A 81 -5.60 -1.98 -8.23
C MET A 81 -6.00 -2.06 -6.76
N GLN A 82 -7.28 -1.99 -6.44
CA GLN A 82 -7.77 -2.20 -5.08
C GLN A 82 -7.58 -3.65 -4.64
N LEU A 83 -7.91 -4.61 -5.49
CA LEU A 83 -7.74 -6.04 -5.18
C LEU A 83 -6.26 -6.42 -5.05
N LEU A 84 -5.38 -5.88 -5.90
CA LEU A 84 -3.93 -6.01 -5.74
C LEU A 84 -3.47 -5.50 -4.38
N HIS A 85 -3.90 -4.29 -3.99
CA HIS A 85 -3.55 -3.75 -2.67
C HIS A 85 -3.98 -4.69 -1.55
N ILE A 86 -5.19 -5.23 -1.60
CA ILE A 86 -5.69 -6.15 -0.58
C ILE A 86 -4.86 -7.44 -0.55
N ALA A 87 -4.50 -7.98 -1.71
CA ALA A 87 -3.63 -9.16 -1.79
C ALA A 87 -2.28 -8.92 -1.11
N LEU A 88 -1.60 -7.82 -1.44
CA LEU A 88 -0.30 -7.47 -0.88
C LEU A 88 -0.38 -7.23 0.63
N VAL A 89 -1.43 -6.56 1.12
CA VAL A 89 -1.63 -6.34 2.56
C VAL A 89 -1.89 -7.65 3.31
N ILE A 90 -2.62 -8.59 2.73
CA ILE A 90 -2.86 -9.90 3.35
C ILE A 90 -1.56 -10.71 3.43
N HIS A 91 -0.74 -10.68 2.36
CA HIS A 91 0.55 -11.37 2.35
C HIS A 91 1.53 -10.74 3.35
N ASP A 92 1.60 -9.41 3.41
CA ASP A 92 2.37 -8.62 4.38
C ASP A 92 2.00 -9.02 5.83
N ASP A 93 0.70 -9.07 6.17
CA ASP A 93 0.23 -9.52 7.49
C ASP A 93 0.72 -10.93 7.86
N VAL A 94 0.76 -11.86 6.90
CA VAL A 94 1.27 -13.24 7.13
C VAL A 94 2.78 -13.24 7.31
N ILE A 95 3.52 -12.48 6.49
CA ILE A 95 4.98 -12.37 6.54
C ILE A 95 5.42 -11.78 7.88
N ASP A 96 4.76 -10.72 8.33
CA ASP A 96 5.06 -10.01 9.58
C ASP A 96 4.55 -10.77 10.83
N ASN A 97 3.75 -11.83 10.63
CA ASN A 97 3.01 -12.55 11.67
C ASN A 97 2.02 -11.64 12.44
N ASP A 98 1.45 -10.67 11.76
CA ASP A 98 0.42 -9.81 12.30
C ASP A 98 -0.94 -10.54 12.37
N THR A 99 -1.65 -10.36 13.48
CA THR A 99 -3.01 -10.89 13.66
C THR A 99 -4.06 -9.80 13.78
N VAL A 100 -3.63 -8.54 13.79
CA VAL A 100 -4.48 -7.35 13.97
C VAL A 100 -4.07 -6.26 12.98
N ARG A 101 -5.06 -5.65 12.33
CA ARG A 101 -4.87 -4.49 11.45
C ARG A 101 -5.96 -3.45 11.72
N ARG A 102 -5.56 -2.19 11.96
CA ARG A 102 -6.46 -1.07 12.30
C ARG A 102 -7.34 -1.34 13.54
N GLY A 103 -6.78 -2.01 14.54
CA GLY A 103 -7.48 -2.32 15.78
C GLY A 103 -8.46 -3.49 15.70
N GLU A 104 -8.61 -4.14 14.55
CA GLU A 104 -9.46 -5.31 14.33
C GLU A 104 -8.61 -6.54 13.92
N ALA A 105 -9.13 -7.74 14.17
CA ALA A 105 -8.48 -8.95 13.69
C ALA A 105 -8.38 -8.92 12.15
N ASN A 106 -7.18 -9.16 11.61
CA ASN A 106 -6.98 -9.40 10.19
C ASN A 106 -7.44 -10.82 9.82
N ILE A 107 -7.28 -11.25 8.56
CA ILE A 107 -7.76 -12.57 8.12
C ILE A 107 -7.07 -13.68 8.90
N SER A 108 -5.75 -13.62 9.10
CA SER A 108 -5.01 -14.62 9.88
C SER A 108 -5.54 -14.70 11.31
N GLY A 109 -5.68 -13.57 11.99
CA GLY A 109 -6.20 -13.48 13.36
C GLY A 109 -7.66 -13.91 13.49
N GLU A 110 -8.54 -13.52 12.55
CA GLU A 110 -9.96 -13.91 12.54
C GLU A 110 -10.12 -15.43 12.48
N PHE A 111 -9.44 -16.09 11.53
CA PHE A 111 -9.55 -17.53 11.33
C PHE A 111 -8.83 -18.34 12.40
N ALA A 112 -7.71 -17.84 12.93
CA ALA A 112 -7.06 -18.46 14.08
C ALA A 112 -7.95 -18.41 15.33
N SER A 113 -8.57 -17.27 15.60
CA SER A 113 -9.51 -17.09 16.73
C SER A 113 -10.72 -18.01 16.61
N ASP A 114 -11.36 -18.09 15.43
CA ASP A 114 -12.49 -19.01 15.20
C ASP A 114 -12.08 -20.48 15.44
N ALA A 115 -10.91 -20.89 14.96
CA ALA A 115 -10.41 -22.26 15.18
C ALA A 115 -10.18 -22.55 16.67
N MET A 116 -9.59 -21.62 17.43
CA MET A 116 -9.40 -21.76 18.87
C MET A 116 -10.74 -21.88 19.62
N HIS A 117 -11.73 -21.06 19.26
CA HIS A 117 -13.08 -21.15 19.84
C HIS A 117 -13.76 -22.50 19.56
N ARG A 118 -13.41 -23.18 18.47
CA ARG A 118 -13.87 -24.53 18.11
C ARG A 118 -13.06 -25.65 18.74
N GLY A 119 -12.03 -25.30 19.54
CA GLY A 119 -11.23 -26.28 20.30
C GLY A 119 -9.92 -26.69 19.63
N ALA A 120 -9.48 -26.03 18.57
CA ALA A 120 -8.15 -26.26 18.02
C ALA A 120 -7.05 -25.78 18.99
N GLY A 121 -5.90 -26.47 19.01
CA GLY A 121 -4.73 -26.01 19.73
C GLY A 121 -4.18 -24.70 19.13
N GLN A 122 -3.46 -23.93 19.93
CA GLN A 122 -2.96 -22.61 19.52
C GLN A 122 -2.13 -22.68 18.22
N ARG A 123 -1.21 -23.62 18.12
CA ARG A 123 -0.34 -23.78 16.95
C ARG A 123 -1.12 -24.12 15.68
N GLU A 124 -2.06 -25.07 15.79
CA GLU A 124 -2.90 -25.50 14.68
C GLU A 124 -3.83 -24.37 14.23
N ALA A 125 -4.35 -23.57 15.16
CA ALA A 125 -5.18 -22.41 14.88
C ALA A 125 -4.42 -21.32 14.13
N HIS A 126 -3.20 -20.98 14.55
CA HIS A 126 -2.34 -20.04 13.81
C HIS A 126 -2.01 -20.55 12.41
N THR A 127 -1.60 -21.83 12.28
CA THR A 127 -1.33 -22.43 10.95
C THR A 127 -2.56 -22.36 10.03
N TRP A 128 -3.76 -22.56 10.58
CA TRP A 128 -5.03 -22.42 9.84
C TRP A 128 -5.28 -20.97 9.42
N GLY A 129 -5.09 -20.01 10.33
CA GLY A 129 -5.23 -18.59 10.06
C GLY A 129 -4.33 -18.12 8.93
N ASP A 130 -3.03 -18.42 9.03
CA ASP A 130 -2.01 -18.04 8.04
C ASP A 130 -2.25 -18.70 6.68
N ALA A 131 -2.57 -20.00 6.66
CA ALA A 131 -2.93 -20.69 5.42
C ALA A 131 -4.17 -20.08 4.74
N THR A 132 -5.18 -19.70 5.54
CA THR A 132 -6.39 -19.06 5.02
C THR A 132 -6.11 -17.66 4.49
N ALA A 133 -5.27 -16.87 5.18
CA ALA A 133 -4.86 -15.56 4.73
C ALA A 133 -4.03 -15.64 3.44
N LEU A 134 -3.04 -16.52 3.36
CA LEU A 134 -2.24 -16.76 2.15
C LEU A 134 -3.12 -17.06 0.94
N LEU A 135 -4.03 -18.04 1.07
CA LEU A 135 -4.98 -18.38 0.00
C LEU A 135 -5.92 -17.20 -0.34
N GLY A 136 -6.31 -16.41 0.65
CA GLY A 136 -7.10 -15.20 0.45
C GLY A 136 -6.36 -14.16 -0.39
N GLY A 137 -5.09 -13.92 -0.11
CA GLY A 137 -4.22 -13.04 -0.89
C GLY A 137 -4.08 -13.52 -2.35
N ASP A 138 -3.83 -14.82 -2.58
CA ASP A 138 -3.74 -15.43 -3.90
C ASP A 138 -5.05 -15.26 -4.71
N LEU A 139 -6.20 -15.41 -4.04
CA LEU A 139 -7.51 -15.19 -4.69
C LEU A 139 -7.69 -13.73 -5.12
N MET A 140 -7.32 -12.77 -4.28
CA MET A 140 -7.41 -11.34 -4.61
C MET A 140 -6.46 -10.97 -5.75
N LEU A 141 -5.23 -11.48 -5.73
CA LEU A 141 -4.24 -11.28 -6.79
C LEU A 141 -4.73 -11.85 -8.13
N THR A 142 -5.24 -13.07 -8.11
CA THR A 142 -5.79 -13.73 -9.31
C THR A 142 -6.99 -12.96 -9.85
N LEU A 143 -7.85 -12.45 -8.98
CA LEU A 143 -9.02 -11.67 -9.38
C LEU A 143 -8.62 -10.33 -9.99
N ALA A 144 -7.62 -9.64 -9.42
CA ALA A 144 -7.04 -8.42 -9.96
C ALA A 144 -6.49 -8.63 -11.39
N HIS A 145 -5.63 -9.63 -11.56
CA HIS A 145 -5.10 -9.99 -12.90
C HIS A 145 -6.22 -10.34 -13.88
N SER A 146 -7.22 -11.10 -13.44
CA SER A 146 -8.35 -11.52 -14.28
C SER A 146 -9.21 -10.35 -14.78
N LEU A 147 -9.38 -9.29 -13.96
CA LEU A 147 -10.06 -8.06 -14.37
C LEU A 147 -9.27 -7.36 -15.48
N LEU A 148 -7.97 -7.15 -15.30
CA LEU A 148 -7.12 -6.48 -16.29
C LEU A 148 -7.05 -7.27 -17.62
N ALA A 149 -6.93 -8.60 -17.54
CA ALA A 149 -6.88 -9.46 -18.71
C ALA A 149 -8.18 -9.46 -19.53
N ARG A 150 -9.30 -9.06 -18.91
CA ARG A 150 -10.64 -9.04 -19.54
C ARG A 150 -11.14 -7.63 -19.85
N LEU A 151 -10.30 -6.61 -19.73
CA LEU A 151 -10.69 -5.25 -20.13
C LEU A 151 -11.11 -5.24 -21.60
N ASP A 152 -12.25 -4.64 -21.89
CA ASP A 152 -12.77 -4.47 -23.25
C ASP A 152 -12.14 -3.23 -23.90
N ILE A 153 -10.88 -3.37 -24.27
CA ILE A 153 -10.04 -2.32 -24.87
C ILE A 153 -9.18 -2.92 -25.98
N ASP A 154 -8.48 -2.06 -26.73
CA ASP A 154 -7.51 -2.48 -27.72
C ASP A 154 -6.44 -3.44 -27.13
N ASP A 155 -6.07 -4.46 -27.91
CA ASP A 155 -5.11 -5.50 -27.50
C ASP A 155 -3.73 -4.94 -27.12
N ALA A 156 -3.27 -3.87 -27.78
CA ALA A 156 -1.98 -3.28 -27.48
C ALA A 156 -2.02 -2.57 -26.11
N LYS A 157 -3.11 -1.85 -25.82
CA LYS A 157 -3.32 -1.23 -24.50
C LYS A 157 -3.44 -2.29 -23.39
N ARG A 158 -4.21 -3.37 -23.66
CA ARG A 158 -4.38 -4.45 -22.69
C ARG A 158 -3.06 -5.12 -22.35
N ARG A 159 -2.21 -5.40 -23.34
CA ARG A 159 -0.86 -5.94 -23.11
C ARG A 159 -0.01 -4.98 -22.31
N ALA A 160 0.04 -3.71 -22.67
CA ALA A 160 0.80 -2.71 -21.94
C ALA A 160 0.37 -2.59 -20.44
N ILE A 161 -0.94 -2.70 -20.16
CA ILE A 161 -1.46 -2.70 -18.79
C ILE A 161 -1.04 -3.97 -18.03
N LEU A 162 -1.06 -5.13 -18.69
CA LEU A 162 -0.60 -6.38 -18.09
C LEU A 162 0.91 -6.37 -17.84
N ASP A 163 1.70 -5.80 -18.75
CA ASP A 163 3.14 -5.61 -18.54
C ASP A 163 3.42 -4.69 -17.34
N ILE A 164 2.67 -3.59 -17.18
CA ILE A 164 2.74 -2.71 -16.02
C ILE A 164 2.39 -3.47 -14.73
N PHE A 165 1.34 -4.29 -14.77
CA PHE A 165 0.90 -5.05 -13.60
C PHE A 165 1.94 -6.12 -13.20
N ASP A 166 2.51 -6.80 -14.17
CA ASP A 166 3.55 -7.84 -13.97
C ASP A 166 4.82 -7.24 -13.37
N ASP A 167 5.32 -6.13 -13.94
CA ASP A 167 6.46 -5.39 -13.40
C ASP A 167 6.17 -4.84 -11.99
N THR A 168 4.96 -4.37 -11.75
CA THR A 168 4.50 -3.92 -10.42
C THR A 168 4.61 -5.03 -9.39
N LEU A 169 4.15 -6.23 -9.72
CA LEU A 169 4.24 -7.39 -8.83
C LEU A 169 5.69 -7.80 -8.58
N PHE A 170 6.49 -7.86 -9.64
CA PHE A 170 7.90 -8.19 -9.54
C PHE A 170 8.65 -7.24 -8.61
N GLN A 171 8.46 -5.93 -8.78
CA GLN A 171 9.12 -4.92 -7.95
C GLN A 171 8.58 -4.93 -6.51
N SER A 172 7.26 -5.05 -6.32
CA SER A 172 6.68 -5.09 -4.97
C SER A 172 7.15 -6.32 -4.19
N ALA A 173 7.26 -7.48 -4.85
CA ALA A 173 7.80 -8.69 -4.23
C ALA A 173 9.29 -8.54 -3.91
N ALA A 174 10.08 -7.89 -4.76
CA ALA A 174 11.49 -7.61 -4.49
C ALA A 174 11.64 -6.66 -3.29
N GLY A 175 10.79 -5.63 -3.20
CA GLY A 175 10.77 -4.71 -2.06
C GLY A 175 10.41 -5.41 -0.75
N GLU A 176 9.38 -6.26 -0.76
CA GLU A 176 8.99 -7.08 0.41
C GLU A 176 10.10 -8.04 0.84
N HIS A 177 10.71 -8.74 -0.14
CA HIS A 177 11.84 -9.63 0.14
C HIS A 177 13.03 -8.88 0.76
N SER A 178 13.30 -7.65 0.30
CA SER A 178 14.35 -6.81 0.86
C SER A 178 14.01 -6.35 2.28
N ASP A 179 12.76 -5.97 2.55
CA ASP A 179 12.31 -5.57 3.89
C ASP A 179 12.52 -6.70 4.91
N VAL A 180 12.09 -7.92 4.56
CA VAL A 180 12.32 -9.12 5.39
C VAL A 180 13.81 -9.39 5.60
N TRP A 181 14.64 -9.24 4.55
CA TRP A 181 16.09 -9.43 4.67
C TRP A 181 16.72 -8.39 5.60
N LEU A 182 16.37 -7.13 5.44
CA LEU A 182 16.91 -6.05 6.27
C LEU A 182 16.50 -6.20 7.74
N SER A 183 15.29 -6.71 8.02
CA SER A 183 14.83 -6.96 9.39
C SER A 183 15.61 -8.07 10.14
N LEU A 184 16.43 -8.87 9.43
CA LEU A 184 17.31 -9.84 10.08
C LEU A 184 18.57 -9.22 10.70
N HIS A 185 18.91 -7.98 10.37
CA HIS A 185 20.06 -7.21 10.91
C HIS A 185 21.41 -7.94 10.80
N LEU A 186 21.60 -8.71 9.73
CA LEU A 186 22.83 -9.49 9.51
C LEU A 186 23.98 -8.63 8.96
N GLU A 187 23.65 -7.51 8.34
CA GLU A 187 24.60 -6.56 7.72
C GLU A 187 24.24 -5.13 8.15
N GLU A 188 25.17 -4.18 7.95
CA GLU A 188 24.88 -2.76 8.15
C GLU A 188 24.00 -2.26 7.01
N THR A 189 22.88 -1.68 7.35
CA THR A 189 21.91 -1.14 6.38
C THR A 189 22.23 0.31 6.06
N HIS A 190 22.35 0.65 4.78
CA HIS A 190 22.56 2.01 4.33
C HIS A 190 21.22 2.70 4.00
N SER A 191 21.16 4.02 4.24
CA SER A 191 19.96 4.83 3.97
C SER A 191 19.44 4.71 2.53
N GLN A 192 20.32 4.48 1.57
CA GLN A 192 19.95 4.27 0.17
C GLN A 192 19.16 2.98 -0.03
N GLU A 193 19.58 1.88 0.59
CA GLU A 193 18.91 0.58 0.51
C GLU A 193 17.49 0.64 1.10
N VAL A 194 17.34 1.37 2.22
CA VAL A 194 16.02 1.61 2.83
C VAL A 194 15.10 2.39 1.89
N LEU A 195 15.62 3.44 1.21
CA LEU A 195 14.83 4.22 0.26
C LEU A 195 14.45 3.43 -0.99
N GLU A 196 15.36 2.58 -1.49
CA GLU A 196 15.09 1.70 -2.64
C GLU A 196 14.04 0.64 -2.28
N MET A 197 14.18 -0.02 -1.13
CA MET A 197 13.21 -0.98 -0.61
C MET A 197 11.83 -0.33 -0.44
N ALA A 198 11.75 0.83 0.21
CA ALA A 198 10.51 1.57 0.40
C ALA A 198 9.84 1.96 -0.93
N GLY A 199 10.65 2.36 -1.93
CA GLY A 199 10.19 2.63 -3.28
C GLY A 199 9.57 1.40 -3.93
N GLN A 200 10.27 0.27 -3.90
CA GLN A 200 9.82 -0.99 -4.49
C GLN A 200 8.59 -1.57 -3.77
N LYS A 201 8.64 -1.65 -2.44
CA LYS A 201 7.55 -2.23 -1.63
C LYS A 201 6.25 -1.45 -1.77
N THR A 202 6.29 -0.11 -1.73
CA THR A 202 5.07 0.71 -1.58
C THR A 202 4.80 1.63 -2.76
N ALA A 203 5.81 2.34 -3.31
CA ALA A 203 5.57 3.39 -4.29
C ALA A 203 5.07 2.83 -5.63
N VAL A 204 5.60 1.68 -6.05
CA VAL A 204 5.30 1.07 -7.35
C VAL A 204 3.82 0.74 -7.47
N TYR A 205 3.28 -0.08 -6.57
CA TYR A 205 1.88 -0.50 -6.68
C TYR A 205 0.89 0.58 -6.20
N SER A 206 1.33 1.52 -5.35
CA SER A 206 0.43 2.53 -4.78
C SER A 206 0.24 3.76 -5.66
N PHE A 207 1.27 4.13 -6.41
CA PHE A 207 1.30 5.38 -7.17
C PHE A 207 1.70 5.18 -8.63
N GLN A 208 2.76 4.42 -8.92
CA GLN A 208 3.22 4.25 -10.30
C GLN A 208 2.20 3.46 -11.14
N ALA A 209 1.82 2.27 -10.71
CA ALA A 209 0.88 1.45 -11.47
C ALA A 209 -0.46 2.15 -11.74
N PRO A 210 -1.14 2.79 -10.76
CA PRO A 210 -2.35 3.55 -11.03
C PRO A 210 -2.19 4.67 -12.06
N LEU A 211 -1.10 5.46 -11.98
CA LEU A 211 -0.86 6.57 -12.93
C LEU A 211 -0.48 6.07 -14.31
N LEU A 212 0.33 5.01 -14.41
CA LEU A 212 0.74 4.44 -15.70
C LEU A 212 -0.42 3.74 -16.41
N ILE A 213 -1.26 2.98 -15.68
CA ILE A 213 -2.46 2.36 -16.23
C ILE A 213 -3.43 3.44 -16.73
N ALA A 214 -3.63 4.51 -15.97
CA ALA A 214 -4.45 5.65 -16.37
C ALA A 214 -3.91 6.30 -17.66
N ALA A 215 -2.59 6.48 -17.77
CA ALA A 215 -1.94 7.05 -18.95
C ALA A 215 -2.14 6.16 -20.20
N VAL A 216 -1.97 4.84 -20.07
CA VAL A 216 -2.20 3.89 -21.17
C VAL A 216 -3.67 3.91 -21.62
N LEU A 217 -4.62 3.87 -20.68
CA LEU A 217 -6.06 3.94 -20.99
C LEU A 217 -6.42 5.23 -21.70
N ALA A 218 -5.90 6.37 -21.23
CA ALA A 218 -6.13 7.69 -21.83
C ALA A 218 -5.39 7.89 -23.17
N GLY A 219 -4.46 7.01 -23.54
CA GLY A 219 -3.65 7.15 -24.76
C GLY A 219 -2.60 8.28 -24.66
N ALA A 220 -2.05 8.49 -23.48
CA ALA A 220 -0.99 9.48 -23.26
C ALA A 220 0.27 9.16 -24.08
N SER A 221 1.05 10.18 -24.42
CA SER A 221 2.34 10.00 -25.12
C SER A 221 3.36 9.31 -24.21
N SER A 222 4.37 8.65 -24.83
CA SER A 222 5.45 8.01 -24.08
C SER A 222 6.22 9.00 -23.19
N THR A 223 6.39 10.24 -23.64
CA THR A 223 7.03 11.32 -22.86
C THR A 223 6.21 11.61 -21.60
N LEU A 224 4.89 11.83 -21.73
CA LEU A 224 4.02 12.13 -20.61
C LEU A 224 3.92 10.95 -19.65
N THR A 225 3.90 9.72 -20.16
CA THR A 225 3.93 8.50 -19.35
C THR A 225 5.22 8.40 -18.51
N ALA A 226 6.38 8.74 -19.10
CA ALA A 226 7.66 8.74 -18.38
C ALA A 226 7.70 9.84 -17.28
N GLU A 227 7.15 11.02 -17.56
CA GLU A 227 7.02 12.10 -16.56
C GLU A 227 6.11 11.68 -15.39
N LEU A 228 4.96 11.06 -15.68
CA LEU A 228 4.07 10.51 -14.66
C LEU A 228 4.73 9.41 -13.82
N ALA A 229 5.54 8.54 -14.44
CA ALA A 229 6.31 7.53 -13.72
C ALA A 229 7.28 8.16 -12.71
N ALA A 230 8.00 9.19 -13.14
CA ALA A 230 8.96 9.91 -12.28
C ALA A 230 8.25 10.62 -11.11
N ILE A 231 7.13 11.30 -11.38
CA ILE A 231 6.31 11.95 -10.37
C ILE A 231 5.77 10.92 -9.36
N ALA A 232 5.22 9.81 -9.85
CA ALA A 232 4.65 8.75 -9.03
C ALA A 232 5.68 8.12 -8.09
N ALA A 233 6.90 7.87 -8.58
CA ALA A 233 8.00 7.34 -7.79
C ALA A 233 8.33 8.27 -6.61
N GLN A 234 8.41 9.58 -6.85
CA GLN A 234 8.70 10.56 -5.80
C GLN A 234 7.55 10.71 -4.79
N ILE A 235 6.28 10.70 -5.25
CA ILE A 235 5.11 10.70 -4.34
C ILE A 235 5.18 9.49 -3.42
N GLY A 236 5.49 8.32 -3.96
CA GLY A 236 5.55 7.08 -3.20
C GLY A 236 6.63 7.10 -2.11
N VAL A 237 7.80 7.65 -2.42
CA VAL A 237 8.88 7.80 -1.41
C VAL A 237 8.45 8.77 -0.31
N VAL A 238 7.88 9.93 -0.66
CA VAL A 238 7.35 10.89 0.34
C VAL A 238 6.28 10.24 1.22
N TYR A 239 5.37 9.48 0.59
CA TYR A 239 4.31 8.78 1.31
C TYR A 239 4.89 7.77 2.32
N GLN A 240 5.87 6.95 1.90
CA GLN A 240 6.47 5.94 2.79
C GLN A 240 7.26 6.59 3.93
N LEU A 241 8.09 7.60 3.65
CA LEU A 241 8.82 8.32 4.69
C LEU A 241 7.87 8.94 5.73
N ARG A 242 6.74 9.47 5.28
CA ARG A 242 5.72 10.00 6.18
C ARG A 242 5.04 8.88 6.98
N ASP A 243 4.76 7.74 6.36
CA ASP A 243 4.16 6.58 7.04
C ASP A 243 5.10 6.05 8.13
N ASP A 244 6.41 5.97 7.86
CA ASP A 244 7.44 5.57 8.84
C ASP A 244 7.53 6.56 10.03
N VAL A 245 7.46 7.87 9.75
CA VAL A 245 7.40 8.89 10.81
C VAL A 245 6.15 8.70 11.68
N LEU A 246 4.99 8.49 11.05
CA LEU A 246 3.73 8.29 11.76
C LEU A 246 3.68 6.95 12.50
N GLY A 247 4.32 5.92 11.96
CA GLY A 247 4.44 4.61 12.61
C GLY A 247 5.12 4.69 13.96
N LEU A 248 6.07 5.63 14.15
CA LEU A 248 6.82 5.78 15.39
C LEU A 248 6.37 6.97 16.25
N PHE A 249 5.97 8.08 15.63
CA PHE A 249 5.69 9.37 16.32
C PHE A 249 4.21 9.80 16.19
N GLY A 250 3.38 9.06 15.47
CA GLY A 250 1.96 9.37 15.30
C GLY A 250 1.10 9.11 16.54
N ASP A 251 -0.17 9.50 16.48
CA ASP A 251 -1.16 9.18 17.52
C ASP A 251 -1.80 7.81 17.25
N GLU A 252 -1.60 6.85 18.14
CA GLU A 252 -2.15 5.48 18.02
C GLU A 252 -3.68 5.46 17.84
N ARG A 253 -4.39 6.45 18.41
CA ARG A 253 -5.85 6.56 18.26
C ARG A 253 -6.27 6.89 16.84
N VAL A 254 -5.37 7.47 16.05
CA VAL A 254 -5.62 7.87 14.66
C VAL A 254 -5.01 6.89 13.67
N THR A 255 -3.81 6.37 13.95
CA THR A 255 -3.15 5.35 13.11
C THR A 255 -3.81 3.98 13.23
N GLY A 256 -4.41 3.69 14.39
CA GLY A 256 -5.01 2.38 14.69
C GLY A 256 -3.98 1.25 14.85
N LYS A 257 -2.68 1.59 14.95
CA LYS A 257 -1.58 0.67 15.25
C LYS A 257 -0.79 1.16 16.44
N SER A 258 -0.13 0.25 17.17
CA SER A 258 0.83 0.65 18.19
C SER A 258 2.03 1.33 17.55
N THR A 259 2.46 2.47 18.11
CA THR A 259 3.68 3.20 17.67
C THR A 259 4.96 2.40 17.90
N PHE A 260 4.88 1.21 18.49
CA PHE A 260 6.02 0.32 18.72
C PHE A 260 5.98 -0.96 17.90
N SER A 261 5.00 -1.14 16.97
CA SER A 261 4.96 -2.34 16.12
C SER A 261 6.22 -2.43 15.26
N ASP A 262 6.55 -1.38 14.52
CA ASP A 262 7.74 -1.34 13.66
C ASP A 262 9.05 -1.58 14.47
N LEU A 263 9.10 -1.12 15.73
CA LEU A 263 10.24 -1.37 16.61
C LEU A 263 10.33 -2.84 17.07
N ARG A 264 9.17 -3.48 17.33
CA ARG A 264 9.10 -4.91 17.70
C ARG A 264 9.44 -5.84 16.52
N GLU A 265 9.02 -5.44 15.33
CA GLU A 265 9.32 -6.16 14.09
C GLU A 265 10.78 -5.98 13.66
N GLY A 266 11.47 -4.95 14.19
CA GLY A 266 12.83 -4.61 13.80
C GLY A 266 12.89 -3.99 12.41
N LYS A 267 11.86 -3.24 12.02
CA LYS A 267 11.73 -2.68 10.69
C LYS A 267 12.77 -1.60 10.40
N GLU A 268 13.54 -1.81 9.34
CA GLU A 268 14.56 -0.87 8.91
C GLU A 268 13.90 0.33 8.20
N THR A 269 13.89 1.46 8.88
CA THR A 269 13.41 2.74 8.34
C THR A 269 14.56 3.74 8.26
N LEU A 270 14.35 4.84 7.53
CA LEU A 270 15.35 5.91 7.46
C LEU A 270 15.61 6.54 8.86
N LEU A 271 14.61 6.54 9.75
CA LEU A 271 14.77 6.95 11.15
C LEU A 271 15.77 6.06 11.89
N ILE A 272 15.64 4.75 11.73
CA ILE A 272 16.53 3.77 12.38
C ILE A 272 17.94 3.82 11.79
N ALA A 273 18.05 3.85 10.45
CA ALA A 273 19.34 3.92 9.76
C ALA A 273 20.14 5.19 10.19
N PHE A 274 19.46 6.32 10.39
CA PHE A 274 20.09 7.53 10.90
C PHE A 274 20.45 7.41 12.38
N ALA A 275 19.53 6.96 13.24
CA ALA A 275 19.75 6.85 14.69
C ALA A 275 20.89 5.90 15.05
N ARG A 276 21.15 4.88 14.24
CA ARG A 276 22.30 3.95 14.44
C ARG A 276 23.66 4.61 14.41
N SER A 277 23.79 5.77 13.75
CA SER A 277 25.05 6.54 13.74
C SER A 277 25.32 7.28 15.04
N ASP A 278 24.31 7.41 15.92
CA ASP A 278 24.46 8.08 17.22
C ASP A 278 25.03 7.10 18.27
N PRO A 279 26.00 7.51 19.09
CA PRO A 279 26.57 6.67 20.14
C PRO A 279 25.55 6.12 21.15
N SER A 280 24.46 6.83 21.42
CA SER A 280 23.39 6.41 22.34
C SER A 280 22.62 5.19 21.84
N TRP A 281 22.65 4.91 20.53
CA TRP A 281 22.05 3.71 19.96
C TRP A 281 22.57 2.41 20.59
N ALA A 282 23.85 2.39 20.96
CA ALA A 282 24.47 1.23 21.59
C ALA A 282 23.77 0.78 22.88
N GLU A 283 23.13 1.70 23.60
CA GLU A 283 22.42 1.44 24.86
C GLU A 283 21.05 0.78 24.67
N VAL A 284 20.45 0.91 23.47
CA VAL A 284 19.09 0.47 23.19
C VAL A 284 18.98 -0.53 22.04
N ARG A 285 20.08 -0.80 21.32
CA ARG A 285 20.08 -1.68 20.14
C ARG A 285 19.51 -3.08 20.40
N ALA A 286 19.67 -3.60 21.63
CA ALA A 286 19.16 -4.91 22.01
C ALA A 286 17.64 -4.96 22.17
N LEU A 287 16.98 -3.80 22.22
CA LEU A 287 15.52 -3.66 22.30
C LEU A 287 14.88 -3.65 20.91
N PHE A 288 15.64 -3.29 19.87
CA PHE A 288 15.16 -3.20 18.50
C PHE A 288 15.01 -4.60 17.90
N GLY A 289 13.82 -4.92 17.39
CA GLY A 289 13.46 -6.26 16.89
C GLY A 289 13.04 -7.25 17.99
N ASP A 290 12.93 -6.81 19.25
CA ASP A 290 12.40 -7.66 20.32
C ASP A 290 10.87 -7.66 20.29
N ARG A 291 10.28 -8.77 19.83
CA ARG A 291 8.81 -8.96 19.76
C ARG A 291 8.14 -8.87 21.14
N THR A 292 8.90 -9.01 22.23
CA THR A 292 8.39 -8.88 23.61
C THR A 292 8.59 -7.49 24.20
N LEU A 293 9.06 -6.51 23.40
CA LEU A 293 9.30 -5.13 23.79
C LEU A 293 8.13 -4.55 24.58
N SER A 294 8.38 -4.18 25.83
CA SER A 294 7.40 -3.53 26.69
C SER A 294 7.17 -2.06 26.28
N THR A 295 6.07 -1.47 26.70
CA THR A 295 5.77 -0.05 26.44
C THR A 295 6.86 0.87 26.97
N ALA A 296 7.44 0.58 28.15
CA ALA A 296 8.50 1.39 28.73
C ALA A 296 9.80 1.34 27.91
N GLU A 297 10.16 0.17 27.42
CA GLU A 297 11.32 -0.04 26.54
C GLU A 297 11.08 0.60 25.16
N GLY A 298 9.88 0.50 24.61
CA GLY A 298 9.49 1.18 23.39
C GLY A 298 9.63 2.71 23.50
N HIS A 299 9.20 3.30 24.60
CA HIS A 299 9.42 4.72 24.86
C HIS A 299 10.91 5.07 24.97
N ARG A 300 11.71 4.24 25.64
CA ARG A 300 13.16 4.46 25.76
C ARG A 300 13.82 4.44 24.36
N LEU A 301 13.50 3.46 23.55
CA LEU A 301 14.04 3.35 22.19
C LEU A 301 13.62 4.55 21.32
N ARG A 302 12.32 4.92 21.34
CA ARG A 302 11.81 6.11 20.64
C ARG A 302 12.50 7.40 21.06
N ASN A 303 12.73 7.60 22.35
CA ASN A 303 13.43 8.80 22.85
C ASN A 303 14.87 8.88 22.32
N VAL A 304 15.62 7.78 22.30
CA VAL A 304 16.97 7.75 21.71
C VAL A 304 16.92 8.07 20.20
N ILE A 305 15.93 7.56 19.45
CA ILE A 305 15.76 7.89 18.05
C ILE A 305 15.46 9.39 17.87
N GLU A 306 14.62 9.97 18.71
CA GLU A 306 14.29 11.39 18.66
C GLU A 306 15.50 12.27 19.03
N GLU A 307 16.19 11.96 20.12
CA GLU A 307 17.37 12.69 20.62
C GLU A 307 18.56 12.61 19.67
N SER A 308 18.68 11.55 18.86
CA SER A 308 19.69 11.45 17.80
C SER A 308 19.50 12.48 16.67
N GLY A 309 18.34 13.14 16.59
CA GLY A 309 17.98 14.05 15.50
C GLY A 309 17.40 13.35 14.27
N ALA A 310 17.16 12.03 14.30
CA ALA A 310 16.63 11.26 13.17
C ALA A 310 15.30 11.81 12.66
N LEU A 311 14.39 12.19 13.55
CA LEU A 311 13.11 12.79 13.17
C LEU A 311 13.31 14.09 12.38
N VAL A 312 14.14 15.00 12.86
CA VAL A 312 14.44 16.28 12.18
C VAL A 312 15.07 16.03 10.81
N PHE A 313 15.98 15.07 10.72
CA PHE A 313 16.62 14.68 9.46
C PHE A 313 15.60 14.15 8.45
N VAL A 314 14.75 13.21 8.81
CA VAL A 314 13.75 12.61 7.91
C VAL A 314 12.70 13.66 7.49
N GLU A 315 12.26 14.53 8.41
CA GLU A 315 11.35 15.64 8.08
C GLU A 315 11.98 16.62 7.08
N SER A 316 13.29 16.89 7.19
CA SER A 316 14.00 17.73 6.23
C SER A 316 14.05 17.09 4.83
N ILE A 317 14.24 15.77 4.75
CA ILE A 317 14.21 15.02 3.49
C ILE A 317 12.82 15.05 2.87
N ILE A 318 11.77 14.81 3.65
CA ILE A 318 10.37 14.87 3.19
C ILE A 318 10.09 16.25 2.58
N SER A 319 10.46 17.32 3.29
CA SER A 319 10.25 18.71 2.84
C SER A 319 10.98 19.00 1.54
N ALA A 320 12.27 18.65 1.44
CA ALA A 320 13.05 18.85 0.22
C ALA A 320 12.48 18.07 -0.97
N ARG A 321 12.08 16.81 -0.77
CA ARG A 321 11.46 16.00 -1.82
C ARG A 321 10.11 16.56 -2.27
N CYS A 322 9.31 17.12 -1.36
CA CYS A 322 8.06 17.79 -1.74
C CYS A 322 8.30 19.01 -2.61
N GLU A 323 9.33 19.84 -2.30
CA GLU A 323 9.69 20.98 -3.12
C GLU A 323 10.15 20.57 -4.52
N ASP A 324 10.97 19.51 -4.63
CA ASP A 324 11.40 18.93 -5.90
C ASP A 324 10.20 18.40 -6.69
N LEU A 325 9.29 17.71 -6.03
CA LEU A 325 8.08 17.16 -6.62
C LEU A 325 7.14 18.25 -7.14
N TYR A 326 6.95 19.35 -6.41
CA TYR A 326 6.17 20.49 -6.91
C TYR A 326 6.80 21.12 -8.16
N ARG A 327 8.14 21.15 -8.27
CA ARG A 327 8.83 21.60 -9.49
C ARG A 327 8.60 20.61 -10.63
N LEU A 328 8.80 19.32 -10.38
CA LEU A 328 8.60 18.27 -11.37
C LEU A 328 7.17 18.27 -11.95
N ILE A 329 6.14 18.37 -11.10
CA ILE A 329 4.72 18.43 -11.52
C ILE A 329 4.47 19.67 -12.38
N ARG A 330 5.01 20.83 -12.00
CA ARG A 330 4.84 22.08 -12.76
C ARG A 330 5.49 22.02 -14.13
N ASP A 331 6.67 21.41 -14.22
CA ASP A 331 7.51 21.40 -15.42
C ASP A 331 7.11 20.27 -16.41
N ALA A 332 6.34 19.26 -15.95
CA ALA A 332 5.93 18.09 -16.73
C ALA A 332 4.84 18.34 -17.79
N GLY A 333 4.39 19.57 -18.02
CA GLY A 333 3.39 19.87 -19.05
C GLY A 333 2.04 19.14 -18.90
N LEU A 334 1.71 18.72 -17.70
CA LEU A 334 0.46 18.01 -17.38
C LEU A 334 -0.77 18.88 -17.62
N PRO A 335 -1.93 18.30 -17.99
CA PRO A 335 -3.20 19.02 -17.94
C PRO A 335 -3.44 19.62 -16.56
N THR A 336 -3.96 20.86 -16.51
CA THR A 336 -4.10 21.63 -15.26
C THR A 336 -4.85 20.89 -14.17
N ALA A 337 -5.92 20.17 -14.51
CA ALA A 337 -6.69 19.39 -13.54
C ALA A 337 -5.85 18.30 -12.87
N LEU A 338 -5.07 17.54 -13.65
CA LEU A 338 -4.19 16.50 -13.13
C LEU A 338 -3.02 17.08 -12.32
N SER A 339 -2.42 18.17 -12.80
CA SER A 339 -1.36 18.88 -12.08
C SER A 339 -1.85 19.33 -10.69
N THR A 340 -3.04 19.92 -10.60
CA THR A 340 -3.66 20.33 -9.32
C THR A 340 -3.86 19.14 -8.39
N GLN A 341 -4.40 18.05 -8.89
CA GLN A 341 -4.64 16.83 -8.10
C GLN A 341 -3.34 16.23 -7.54
N LEU A 342 -2.27 16.17 -8.35
CA LEU A 342 -0.98 15.64 -7.91
C LEU A 342 -0.31 16.58 -6.87
N VAL A 343 -0.48 17.89 -6.99
CA VAL A 343 -0.03 18.87 -5.99
C VAL A 343 -0.80 18.69 -4.68
N GLU A 344 -2.12 18.52 -4.73
CA GLU A 344 -2.96 18.25 -3.56
C GLU A 344 -2.55 16.92 -2.89
N LEU A 345 -2.39 15.84 -3.66
CA LEU A 345 -1.93 14.55 -3.15
C LEU A 345 -0.56 14.67 -2.47
N THR A 346 0.39 15.39 -3.07
CA THR A 346 1.71 15.66 -2.48
C THR A 346 1.58 16.41 -1.16
N SER A 347 0.74 17.45 -1.13
CA SER A 347 0.46 18.22 0.07
C SER A 347 -0.16 17.37 1.18
N ASP A 348 -1.10 16.50 0.82
CA ASP A 348 -1.74 15.59 1.76
C ASP A 348 -0.74 14.57 2.33
N CYS A 349 0.14 14.00 1.49
CA CYS A 349 1.22 13.13 1.95
C CYS A 349 2.15 13.87 2.94
N ASN A 350 2.51 15.12 2.64
CA ASN A 350 3.40 15.91 3.50
C ASN A 350 2.74 16.30 4.84
N ARG A 351 1.46 16.69 4.81
CA ARG A 351 0.71 17.19 5.99
C ARG A 351 0.06 16.08 6.80
N ARG A 352 0.14 14.85 6.35
CA ARG A 352 -0.48 13.72 7.03
C ARG A 352 0.02 13.67 8.47
N THR A 353 -0.83 14.11 9.38
CA THR A 353 -0.69 13.94 10.82
C THR A 353 -1.64 12.81 11.17
N ALA A 354 -1.15 11.60 11.20
CA ALA A 354 -1.92 10.40 11.54
C ALA A 354 -3.39 10.35 11.02
#